data_4a86d1202542c44d86804c3ef8aa0aac
#
_entry.id   4a86d1202542c44d86804c3ef8aa0aac
#
_cell.length_a   1.000
_cell.length_b   1.000
_cell.length_c   1.000
_cell.angle_alpha   90.00
_cell.angle_beta   90.00
_cell.angle_gamma   90.00
#
_symmetry.space_group_name_H-M   'P 1'
#
loop_
_entity.id
_entity.type
_entity.pdbx_description
1 polymer ?
#
loop_
_entity_poly.entity_id
_entity_poly.type
_entity_poly.pdbx_seq_one_letter_code
_entity_poly.pdbx_strand_id
1 'polypeptide(L)'
;MEVLQEVPVHGRTVTSLQVDAQRQDVVADPYFSVSKSAIAALTFGILAPLGIWAAVFLVLPLLAICFGALGLINIRRFPSELYGRTAARVGLVSGLLCLGLGIAWHSYVYATEVPEGYQRVNFYELRPNTRTSNTFYAEAAEALDGQKVFMKGYVRPNDRKTKLKSFILVGDFGSCCFGGNPKMTDIVGIRIMGDQTVDYSWQLRRVTGTFRLHKTTRDIMGEKDVPRICYEIEADNVW
;
A
#
# COMPACT_ATOMS: atom_id res chain seq x y z
N MET A 1 51.49 -72.67 -18.70
CA MET A 1 52.50 -72.25 -19.66
C MET A 1 51.76 -71.54 -20.79
N GLU A 2 51.46 -70.32 -20.57
CA GLU A 2 50.71 -69.49 -21.53
C GLU A 2 51.49 -68.19 -21.80
N VAL A 3 51.89 -68.12 -23.04
CA VAL A 3 52.77 -67.07 -23.55
C VAL A 3 51.99 -65.81 -23.74
N LEU A 4 52.24 -64.78 -22.98
CA LEU A 4 51.76 -63.43 -23.20
C LEU A 4 52.50 -62.83 -24.35
N GLN A 5 51.78 -62.57 -25.44
CA GLN A 5 52.23 -61.93 -26.66
C GLN A 5 52.21 -60.40 -26.42
N GLU A 6 53.39 -59.79 -26.32
CA GLU A 6 53.58 -58.33 -26.27
C GLU A 6 53.32 -57.77 -27.68
N VAL A 7 52.37 -56.89 -27.81
CA VAL A 7 52.14 -56.07 -29.01
C VAL A 7 52.86 -54.74 -28.77
N PRO A 8 53.83 -54.37 -29.58
CA PRO A 8 54.49 -53.05 -29.46
C PRO A 8 53.60 -51.98 -30.06
N VAL A 9 52.98 -51.17 -29.21
CA VAL A 9 52.37 -49.93 -29.67
C VAL A 9 53.37 -48.80 -29.43
N HIS A 10 53.76 -48.18 -30.55
CA HIS A 10 54.62 -46.98 -30.56
C HIS A 10 54.02 -45.85 -29.74
N GLY A 11 54.78 -45.35 -28.82
CA GLY A 11 54.63 -44.01 -28.30
C GLY A 11 54.11 -43.87 -26.86
N ARG A 12 55.01 -43.55 -25.97
CA ARG A 12 54.86 -42.99 -24.63
C ARG A 12 53.97 -43.78 -23.66
N THR A 13 54.65 -44.51 -22.79
CA THR A 13 54.07 -44.98 -21.55
C THR A 13 53.71 -43.74 -20.69
N VAL A 14 52.49 -43.32 -20.79
CA VAL A 14 51.93 -42.34 -19.86
C VAL A 14 51.66 -43.16 -18.59
N THR A 15 52.53 -43.07 -17.59
CA THR A 15 52.42 -43.75 -16.32
C THR A 15 51.10 -43.30 -15.68
N SER A 16 50.36 -44.21 -15.11
CA SER A 16 49.09 -43.94 -14.40
C SER A 16 49.19 -42.80 -13.38
N LEU A 17 50.36 -42.63 -12.80
CA LEU A 17 50.71 -41.50 -11.94
C LEU A 17 50.67 -40.13 -12.64
N GLN A 18 50.97 -40.03 -13.96
CA GLN A 18 50.89 -38.79 -14.70
C GLN A 18 49.43 -38.45 -15.07
N VAL A 19 48.58 -39.45 -15.29
CA VAL A 19 47.16 -39.22 -15.52
C VAL A 19 46.47 -38.79 -14.23
N ASP A 20 46.86 -39.31 -13.09
CA ASP A 20 46.30 -38.90 -11.79
C ASP A 20 46.81 -37.52 -11.36
N ALA A 21 48.10 -37.19 -11.64
CA ALA A 21 48.62 -35.84 -11.43
C ALA A 21 47.95 -34.79 -12.33
N GLN A 22 47.64 -35.13 -13.57
CA GLN A 22 46.98 -34.21 -14.49
C GLN A 22 45.47 -34.06 -14.20
N ARG A 23 44.90 -35.02 -13.45
CA ARG A 23 43.51 -34.92 -12.94
C ARG A 23 43.39 -34.04 -11.70
N GLN A 24 44.46 -33.87 -10.93
CA GLN A 24 44.48 -33.01 -9.74
C GLN A 24 44.62 -31.53 -10.05
N ASP A 25 45.06 -31.17 -11.25
CA ASP A 25 45.22 -29.75 -11.68
C ASP A 25 43.94 -29.14 -12.33
N VAL A 26 42.83 -29.85 -12.32
CA VAL A 26 41.53 -29.19 -12.54
C VAL A 26 41.22 -28.47 -11.22
N VAL A 27 41.86 -27.37 -11.00
CA VAL A 27 41.44 -26.36 -10.02
C VAL A 27 40.04 -26.00 -10.45
N ALA A 28 39.04 -26.56 -9.78
CA ALA A 28 37.66 -26.15 -9.95
C ALA A 28 37.65 -24.66 -9.60
N ASP A 29 37.53 -23.80 -10.61
CA ASP A 29 37.35 -22.39 -10.39
C ASP A 29 36.28 -22.19 -9.30
N PRO A 30 36.56 -21.47 -8.22
CA PRO A 30 35.61 -21.30 -7.15
C PRO A 30 34.34 -20.68 -7.72
N TYR A 31 33.29 -21.48 -7.85
CA TYR A 31 31.99 -21.01 -8.35
C TYR A 31 31.35 -20.14 -7.28
N PHE A 32 31.50 -18.83 -7.45
CA PHE A 32 30.83 -17.84 -6.60
C PHE A 32 29.39 -17.66 -7.07
N SER A 33 28.43 -18.03 -6.26
CA SER A 33 27.03 -17.74 -6.54
C SER A 33 26.60 -16.42 -5.93
N VAL A 34 25.79 -15.65 -6.69
CA VAL A 34 25.22 -14.43 -6.14
C VAL A 34 24.11 -14.80 -5.15
N SER A 35 24.15 -14.21 -3.96
CA SER A 35 23.12 -14.44 -2.94
C SER A 35 21.74 -14.02 -3.45
N LYS A 36 20.77 -14.94 -3.49
CA LYS A 36 19.39 -14.67 -3.90
C LYS A 36 18.75 -13.55 -3.07
N SER A 37 19.04 -13.50 -1.78
CA SER A 37 18.57 -12.43 -0.89
C SER A 37 19.21 -11.07 -1.21
N ALA A 38 20.45 -11.03 -1.68
CA ALA A 38 21.08 -9.79 -2.12
C ALA A 38 20.44 -9.24 -3.41
N ILE A 39 20.09 -10.13 -4.35
CA ILE A 39 19.35 -9.75 -5.57
C ILE A 39 17.97 -9.22 -5.20
N ALA A 40 17.22 -9.94 -4.35
CA ALA A 40 15.92 -9.50 -3.89
C ALA A 40 15.97 -8.13 -3.19
N ALA A 41 16.98 -7.93 -2.31
CA ALA A 41 17.20 -6.65 -1.63
C ALA A 41 17.40 -5.49 -2.62
N LEU A 42 18.22 -5.71 -3.65
CA LEU A 42 18.48 -4.70 -4.68
C LEU A 42 17.21 -4.40 -5.49
N THR A 43 16.46 -5.43 -5.89
CA THR A 43 15.21 -5.27 -6.65
C THR A 43 14.19 -4.46 -5.86
N PHE A 44 13.92 -4.84 -4.61
CA PHE A 44 13.00 -4.10 -3.75
C PHE A 44 13.53 -2.72 -3.38
N GLY A 45 14.86 -2.56 -3.26
CA GLY A 45 15.50 -1.28 -3.02
C GLY A 45 15.34 -0.29 -4.18
N ILE A 46 15.38 -0.77 -5.42
CA ILE A 46 15.11 0.06 -6.62
C ILE A 46 13.62 0.44 -6.69
N LEU A 47 12.72 -0.44 -6.27
CA LEU A 47 11.27 -0.18 -6.24
C LEU A 47 10.82 0.61 -5.01
N ALA A 48 11.67 0.75 -3.98
CA ALA A 48 11.35 1.41 -2.72
C ALA A 48 10.81 2.85 -2.86
N PRO A 49 11.27 3.70 -3.82
CA PRO A 49 10.73 5.04 -4.00
C PRO A 49 9.23 5.11 -4.29
N LEU A 50 8.61 4.02 -4.79
CA LEU A 50 7.16 3.95 -4.97
C LEU A 50 6.39 4.12 -3.65
N GLY A 51 7.01 3.78 -2.51
CA GLY A 51 6.45 4.00 -1.19
C GLY A 51 6.22 5.47 -0.83
N ILE A 52 6.92 6.40 -1.47
CA ILE A 52 6.70 7.84 -1.30
C ILE A 52 5.42 8.27 -2.02
N TRP A 53 5.11 7.65 -3.16
CA TRP A 53 3.92 7.98 -3.94
C TRP A 53 2.63 7.51 -3.27
N ALA A 54 2.57 6.26 -2.82
CA ALA A 54 1.39 5.72 -2.15
C ALA A 54 1.78 4.86 -0.95
N ALA A 55 1.08 5.05 0.17
CA ALA A 55 1.37 4.41 1.45
C ALA A 55 1.34 2.87 1.38
N VAL A 56 0.51 2.29 0.49
CA VAL A 56 0.46 0.84 0.29
C VAL A 56 1.81 0.26 -0.17
N PHE A 57 2.62 1.03 -0.89
CA PHE A 57 3.93 0.60 -1.36
C PHE A 57 5.05 0.72 -0.31
N LEU A 58 4.76 1.21 0.92
CA LEU A 58 5.73 1.18 2.03
C LEU A 58 6.16 -0.24 2.41
N VAL A 59 5.44 -1.25 1.96
CA VAL A 59 5.86 -2.65 2.09
C VAL A 59 7.16 -2.95 1.30
N LEU A 60 7.40 -2.26 0.18
CA LEU A 60 8.60 -2.50 -0.65
C LEU A 60 9.92 -2.14 0.06
N PRO A 61 10.07 -0.94 0.65
CA PRO A 61 11.26 -0.64 1.43
C PRO A 61 11.42 -1.55 2.66
N LEU A 62 10.34 -2.00 3.29
CA LEU A 62 10.42 -2.99 4.37
C LEU A 62 11.01 -4.31 3.87
N LEU A 63 10.55 -4.82 2.73
CA LEU A 63 11.11 -6.03 2.10
C LEU A 63 12.58 -5.84 1.71
N ALA A 64 12.94 -4.66 1.17
CA ALA A 64 14.33 -4.34 0.85
C ALA A 64 15.24 -4.42 2.08
N ILE A 65 14.80 -3.90 3.23
CA ILE A 65 15.52 -3.95 4.50
C ILE A 65 15.66 -5.40 4.98
N CYS A 66 14.56 -6.16 4.99
CA CYS A 66 14.57 -7.56 5.45
C CYS A 66 15.52 -8.42 4.59
N PHE A 67 15.37 -8.36 3.26
CA PHE A 67 16.24 -9.13 2.37
C PHE A 67 17.69 -8.63 2.37
N GLY A 68 17.92 -7.33 2.55
CA GLY A 68 19.25 -6.74 2.68
C GLY A 68 19.96 -7.24 3.93
N ALA A 69 19.27 -7.24 5.07
CA ALA A 69 19.81 -7.77 6.32
C ALA A 69 20.10 -9.27 6.21
N LEU A 70 19.14 -10.07 5.70
CA LEU A 70 19.32 -11.51 5.47
C LEU A 70 20.46 -11.78 4.49
N GLY A 71 20.60 -10.99 3.42
CA GLY A 71 21.69 -11.08 2.46
C GLY A 71 23.05 -10.87 3.11
N LEU A 72 23.18 -9.83 3.93
CA LEU A 72 24.43 -9.55 4.65
C LEU A 72 24.77 -10.63 5.67
N ILE A 73 23.77 -11.17 6.38
CA ILE A 73 23.97 -12.27 7.34
C ILE A 73 24.45 -13.52 6.60
N ASN A 74 23.79 -13.90 5.50
CA ASN A 74 24.13 -15.09 4.72
C ASN A 74 25.54 -14.98 4.10
N ILE A 75 25.89 -13.82 3.54
CA ILE A 75 27.23 -13.59 2.97
C ILE A 75 28.30 -13.60 4.05
N ARG A 76 28.00 -13.14 5.28
CA ARG A 76 28.94 -13.26 6.41
C ARG A 76 29.11 -14.71 6.87
N ARG A 77 28.05 -15.51 6.77
CA ARG A 77 28.05 -16.92 7.21
C ARG A 77 28.78 -17.84 6.22
N PHE A 78 28.70 -17.51 4.91
CA PHE A 78 29.30 -18.30 3.83
C PHE A 78 30.14 -17.40 2.89
N PRO A 79 31.27 -16.85 3.38
CA PRO A 79 32.04 -15.85 2.65
C PRO A 79 32.78 -16.39 1.42
N SER A 80 32.99 -17.73 1.36
CA SER A 80 33.66 -18.42 0.26
C SER A 80 32.71 -18.83 -0.88
N GLU A 81 31.41 -18.80 -0.65
CA GLU A 81 30.42 -19.29 -1.61
C GLU A 81 29.51 -18.18 -2.16
N LEU A 82 29.27 -17.13 -1.37
CA LEU A 82 28.29 -16.09 -1.69
C LEU A 82 28.92 -14.73 -1.95
N TYR A 83 28.54 -14.16 -3.09
CA TYR A 83 28.89 -12.81 -3.51
C TYR A 83 27.65 -11.89 -3.52
N GLY A 84 27.85 -10.56 -3.52
CA GLY A 84 26.77 -9.58 -3.64
C GLY A 84 26.58 -8.66 -2.42
N ARG A 85 27.64 -8.51 -1.60
CA ARG A 85 27.64 -7.65 -0.39
C ARG A 85 27.27 -6.20 -0.69
N THR A 86 27.70 -5.67 -1.83
CA THR A 86 27.36 -4.31 -2.28
C THR A 86 25.87 -4.20 -2.62
N ALA A 87 25.31 -5.17 -3.36
CA ALA A 87 23.88 -5.20 -3.71
C ALA A 87 23.01 -5.25 -2.45
N ALA A 88 23.35 -6.11 -1.48
CA ALA A 88 22.63 -6.21 -0.21
C ALA A 88 22.70 -4.90 0.61
N ARG A 89 23.86 -4.23 0.62
CA ARG A 89 24.03 -2.93 1.31
C ARG A 89 23.22 -1.83 0.61
N VAL A 90 23.30 -1.74 -0.70
CA VAL A 90 22.55 -0.74 -1.48
C VAL A 90 21.06 -0.92 -1.27
N GLY A 91 20.53 -2.15 -1.37
CA GLY A 91 19.13 -2.44 -1.11
C GLY A 91 18.69 -2.07 0.31
N LEU A 92 19.52 -2.40 1.31
CA LEU A 92 19.23 -2.08 2.71
C LEU A 92 19.22 -0.56 2.96
N VAL A 93 20.23 0.16 2.47
CA VAL A 93 20.35 1.62 2.66
C VAL A 93 19.22 2.34 1.92
N SER A 94 18.97 1.97 0.66
CA SER A 94 17.83 2.51 -0.11
C SER A 94 16.50 2.25 0.59
N GLY A 95 16.29 1.03 1.10
CA GLY A 95 15.09 0.68 1.87
C GLY A 95 14.91 1.55 3.11
N LEU A 96 15.97 1.74 3.92
CA LEU A 96 15.92 2.59 5.12
C LEU A 96 15.61 4.05 4.77
N LEU A 97 16.28 4.60 3.77
CA LEU A 97 16.05 5.98 3.33
C LEU A 97 14.63 6.18 2.80
N CYS A 98 14.17 5.31 1.89
CA CYS A 98 12.84 5.42 1.31
C CYS A 98 11.73 5.17 2.35
N LEU A 99 11.94 4.28 3.32
CA LEU A 99 11.00 4.06 4.41
C LEU A 99 10.88 5.31 5.29
N GLY A 100 12.01 5.89 5.70
CA GLY A 100 12.02 7.11 6.51
C GLY A 100 11.38 8.30 5.80
N LEU A 101 11.76 8.54 4.55
CA LEU A 101 11.18 9.61 3.72
C LEU A 101 9.69 9.37 3.44
N GLY A 102 9.29 8.13 3.17
CA GLY A 102 7.89 7.78 2.93
C GLY A 102 7.02 8.00 4.16
N ILE A 103 7.47 7.54 5.34
CA ILE A 103 6.74 7.79 6.60
C ILE A 103 6.66 9.29 6.89
N ALA A 104 7.76 10.03 6.76
CA ALA A 104 7.78 11.47 6.98
C ALA A 104 6.82 12.21 6.03
N TRP A 105 6.83 11.86 4.74
CA TRP A 105 5.95 12.44 3.74
C TRP A 105 4.47 12.16 4.03
N HIS A 106 4.10 10.92 4.26
CA HIS A 106 2.71 10.56 4.54
C HIS A 106 2.22 11.16 5.86
N SER A 107 3.08 11.24 6.88
CA SER A 107 2.76 11.90 8.15
C SER A 107 2.55 13.40 7.97
N TYR A 108 3.42 14.05 7.19
CA TYR A 108 3.28 15.47 6.85
C TYR A 108 1.97 15.75 6.10
N VAL A 109 1.70 14.98 5.04
CA VAL A 109 0.44 15.11 4.28
C VAL A 109 -0.76 14.90 5.20
N TYR A 110 -0.73 13.86 6.05
CA TYR A 110 -1.81 13.60 6.99
C TYR A 110 -2.04 14.75 7.97
N ALA A 111 -0.97 15.37 8.49
CA ALA A 111 -1.06 16.47 9.45
C ALA A 111 -1.54 17.78 8.82
N THR A 112 -1.20 18.02 7.53
CA THR A 112 -1.45 19.32 6.87
C THR A 112 -2.67 19.32 5.96
N GLU A 113 -3.31 18.17 5.70
CA GLU A 113 -4.44 18.13 4.77
C GLU A 113 -5.76 18.70 5.33
N VAL A 114 -5.87 18.79 6.66
CA VAL A 114 -7.06 19.39 7.31
C VAL A 114 -6.85 20.90 7.40
N PRO A 115 -7.72 21.71 6.79
CA PRO A 115 -7.63 23.16 6.90
C PRO A 115 -7.83 23.64 8.35
N GLU A 116 -7.28 24.79 8.68
CA GLU A 116 -7.44 25.38 10.00
C GLU A 116 -8.92 25.61 10.33
N GLY A 117 -9.28 25.30 11.57
CA GLY A 117 -10.64 25.44 12.07
C GLY A 117 -11.59 24.29 11.71
N TYR A 118 -11.12 23.25 11.01
CA TYR A 118 -11.91 22.04 10.73
C TYR A 118 -11.41 20.85 11.54
N GLN A 119 -12.35 20.02 12.00
CA GLN A 119 -12.06 18.77 12.67
C GLN A 119 -12.15 17.60 11.68
N ARG A 120 -11.16 16.70 11.67
CA ARG A 120 -11.22 15.48 10.88
C ARG A 120 -12.25 14.54 11.47
N VAL A 121 -13.16 14.05 10.62
CA VAL A 121 -14.18 13.05 10.97
C VAL A 121 -14.09 11.89 9.99
N ASN A 122 -14.16 10.67 10.52
CA ASN A 122 -14.13 9.45 9.74
C ASN A 122 -15.48 8.72 9.83
N PHE A 123 -15.82 7.94 8.79
CA PHE A 123 -17.08 7.21 8.76
C PHE A 123 -17.25 6.23 9.93
N TYR A 124 -16.17 5.65 10.46
CA TYR A 124 -16.25 4.72 11.58
C TYR A 124 -16.71 5.41 12.88
N GLU A 125 -16.42 6.70 13.06
CA GLU A 125 -16.86 7.50 14.20
C GLU A 125 -18.36 7.79 14.18
N LEU A 126 -18.95 7.75 12.97
CA LEU A 126 -20.38 7.96 12.76
C LEU A 126 -21.20 6.67 12.89
N ARG A 127 -20.56 5.54 13.21
CA ARG A 127 -21.28 4.27 13.46
C ARG A 127 -21.82 4.22 14.87
N PRO A 128 -23.13 3.97 15.05
CA PRO A 128 -23.71 3.85 16.39
C PRO A 128 -23.12 2.62 17.11
N ASN A 129 -22.86 2.77 18.38
CA ASN A 129 -22.50 1.64 19.21
C ASN A 129 -23.77 0.86 19.57
N THR A 130 -24.05 -0.21 18.83
CA THR A 130 -25.25 -1.06 19.01
C THR A 130 -25.35 -1.71 20.39
N ARG A 131 -24.30 -1.67 21.21
CA ARG A 131 -24.31 -2.23 22.58
C ARG A 131 -24.78 -1.23 23.61
N THR A 132 -24.65 0.07 23.38
CA THR A 132 -24.89 1.11 24.37
C THR A 132 -26.02 2.07 24.00
N SER A 133 -26.36 2.22 22.72
CA SER A 133 -27.40 3.16 22.29
C SER A 133 -28.50 2.51 21.45
N ASN A 134 -29.74 2.90 21.75
CA ASN A 134 -30.94 2.53 20.98
C ASN A 134 -31.18 3.48 19.80
N THR A 135 -30.26 4.41 19.52
CA THR A 135 -30.36 5.38 18.45
C THR A 135 -29.79 4.81 17.14
N PHE A 136 -30.34 5.22 16.03
CA PHE A 136 -29.86 4.84 14.69
C PHE A 136 -28.64 5.68 14.22
N TYR A 137 -28.21 6.64 15.04
CA TYR A 137 -27.04 7.50 14.81
C TYR A 137 -26.02 7.34 15.96
N ALA A 138 -24.78 7.73 15.71
CA ALA A 138 -23.70 7.69 16.70
C ALA A 138 -23.86 8.82 17.72
N GLU A 139 -23.57 8.55 19.00
CA GLU A 139 -23.50 9.58 20.03
C GLU A 139 -22.49 10.69 19.69
N ALA A 140 -21.35 10.32 19.08
CA ALA A 140 -20.35 11.28 18.59
C ALA A 140 -20.91 12.28 17.58
N ALA A 141 -21.93 11.90 16.80
CA ALA A 141 -22.55 12.77 15.83
C ALA A 141 -23.34 13.94 16.47
N GLU A 142 -23.81 13.79 17.69
CA GLU A 142 -24.46 14.89 18.41
C GLU A 142 -23.47 15.99 18.78
N ALA A 143 -22.24 15.62 19.18
CA ALA A 143 -21.18 16.57 19.47
C ALA A 143 -20.64 17.28 18.21
N LEU A 144 -20.79 16.64 17.03
CA LEU A 144 -20.36 17.20 15.75
C LEU A 144 -21.40 18.13 15.13
N ASP A 145 -22.65 18.09 15.58
CA ASP A 145 -23.72 18.91 14.98
C ASP A 145 -23.39 20.41 15.09
N GLY A 146 -23.38 21.09 13.93
CA GLY A 146 -22.99 22.48 13.82
C GLY A 146 -21.48 22.74 13.79
N GLN A 147 -20.64 21.71 13.96
CA GLN A 147 -19.19 21.88 13.91
C GLN A 147 -18.66 21.85 12.48
N LYS A 148 -17.52 22.54 12.27
CA LYS A 148 -16.78 22.51 11.01
C LYS A 148 -15.98 21.25 10.89
N VAL A 149 -16.27 20.42 9.90
CA VAL A 149 -15.65 19.11 9.71
C VAL A 149 -14.93 19.01 8.37
N PHE A 150 -13.91 18.16 8.38
CA PHE A 150 -13.20 17.69 7.20
C PHE A 150 -13.42 16.17 7.08
N MET A 151 -13.92 15.74 5.95
CA MET A 151 -14.18 14.33 5.67
C MET A 151 -13.66 13.92 4.30
N LYS A 152 -13.21 12.67 4.21
CA LYS A 152 -12.82 12.04 2.93
C LYS A 152 -13.77 10.91 2.58
N GLY A 153 -14.10 10.79 1.30
CA GLY A 153 -14.90 9.67 0.82
C GLY A 153 -15.01 9.65 -0.69
N TYR A 154 -15.76 8.70 -1.18
CA TYR A 154 -16.04 8.53 -2.61
C TYR A 154 -17.46 9.00 -2.91
N VAL A 155 -17.61 9.62 -4.09
CA VAL A 155 -18.94 10.02 -4.55
C VAL A 155 -19.69 8.77 -5.00
N ARG A 156 -20.89 8.49 -4.41
CA ARG A 156 -21.72 7.40 -4.87
C ARG A 156 -22.24 7.73 -6.29
N PRO A 157 -22.12 6.77 -7.23
CA PRO A 157 -22.66 6.97 -8.56
C PRO A 157 -24.19 7.16 -8.52
N ASN A 158 -24.68 8.14 -9.24
CA ASN A 158 -26.07 8.45 -9.45
C ASN A 158 -26.31 8.65 -10.95
N ASP A 159 -27.56 8.75 -11.38
CA ASP A 159 -27.94 8.99 -12.78
C ASP A 159 -27.33 10.28 -13.33
N ARG A 160 -27.28 11.31 -12.51
CA ARG A 160 -26.61 12.56 -12.85
C ARG A 160 -25.11 12.47 -12.50
N LYS A 161 -24.23 12.65 -13.52
CA LYS A 161 -22.77 12.52 -13.36
C LYS A 161 -22.01 13.84 -13.37
N THR A 162 -22.66 14.93 -13.79
CA THR A 162 -22.01 16.23 -13.95
C THR A 162 -22.75 17.34 -13.23
N LYS A 163 -22.00 18.36 -12.82
CA LYS A 163 -22.53 19.56 -12.14
C LYS A 163 -23.38 19.23 -10.91
N LEU A 164 -22.88 18.32 -10.09
CA LEU A 164 -23.55 17.93 -8.86
C LEU A 164 -23.46 19.06 -7.82
N LYS A 165 -24.57 19.49 -7.30
CA LYS A 165 -24.72 20.39 -6.14
C LYS A 165 -24.99 19.60 -4.86
N SER A 166 -25.55 18.39 -5.01
CA SER A 166 -25.81 17.45 -3.91
C SER A 166 -25.44 16.05 -4.34
N PHE A 167 -24.80 15.30 -3.46
CA PHE A 167 -24.42 13.92 -3.70
C PHE A 167 -24.24 13.17 -2.38
N ILE A 168 -24.12 11.86 -2.46
CA ILE A 168 -23.84 11.00 -1.32
C ILE A 168 -22.35 10.67 -1.30
N LEU A 169 -21.72 10.90 -0.17
CA LEU A 169 -20.34 10.49 0.14
C LEU A 169 -20.37 9.17 0.89
N VAL A 170 -19.48 8.24 0.53
CA VAL A 170 -19.33 6.92 1.15
C VAL A 170 -17.87 6.69 1.53
N GLY A 171 -17.66 5.97 2.61
CA GLY A 171 -16.31 5.71 3.13
C GLY A 171 -15.54 4.65 2.36
N ASP A 172 -16.25 3.73 1.72
CA ASP A 172 -15.66 2.59 1.00
C ASP A 172 -16.29 2.45 -0.38
N PHE A 173 -15.43 2.38 -1.38
CA PHE A 173 -15.82 2.23 -2.77
C PHE A 173 -16.42 0.84 -3.06
N GLY A 174 -15.95 -0.19 -2.36
CA GLY A 174 -16.41 -1.57 -2.58
C GLY A 174 -17.87 -1.79 -2.19
N SER A 175 -18.30 -1.19 -1.08
CA SER A 175 -19.66 -1.37 -0.57
C SER A 175 -20.73 -0.62 -1.34
N CYS A 176 -20.38 0.43 -2.10
CA CYS A 176 -21.38 1.22 -2.83
C CYS A 176 -21.45 0.90 -4.34
N CYS A 177 -20.35 0.43 -4.95
CA CYS A 177 -20.25 0.34 -6.42
C CYS A 177 -20.36 -1.10 -6.94
N PHE A 178 -20.13 -2.11 -6.07
CA PHE A 178 -20.19 -3.54 -6.42
C PHE A 178 -21.44 -4.25 -5.89
N GLY A 179 -22.59 -3.56 -5.83
CA GLY A 179 -23.89 -4.16 -5.48
C GLY A 179 -24.20 -4.22 -3.99
N GLY A 180 -23.40 -3.56 -3.15
CA GLY A 180 -23.70 -3.40 -1.73
C GLY A 180 -24.73 -2.29 -1.50
N ASN A 181 -25.62 -2.48 -0.52
CA ASN A 181 -26.46 -1.41 0.00
C ASN A 181 -25.78 -0.87 1.29
N PRO A 182 -25.08 0.28 1.24
CA PRO A 182 -24.40 0.81 2.39
C PRO A 182 -25.40 1.12 3.51
N LYS A 183 -25.01 0.88 4.76
CA LYS A 183 -25.83 1.24 5.91
C LYS A 183 -26.01 2.76 5.96
N MET A 184 -27.10 3.22 6.55
CA MET A 184 -27.38 4.66 6.72
C MET A 184 -26.26 5.41 7.46
N THR A 185 -25.51 4.72 8.28
CA THR A 185 -24.37 5.24 9.04
C THR A 185 -23.06 5.29 8.24
N ASP A 186 -22.99 4.62 7.11
CA ASP A 186 -21.83 4.58 6.24
C ASP A 186 -21.98 5.54 5.03
N ILE A 187 -23.01 6.38 5.07
CA ILE A 187 -23.30 7.40 4.05
C ILE A 187 -23.47 8.77 4.69
N VAL A 188 -22.95 9.78 4.01
CA VAL A 188 -23.11 11.19 4.39
C VAL A 188 -23.61 11.97 3.17
N GLY A 189 -24.68 12.70 3.34
CA GLY A 189 -25.17 13.61 2.30
C GLY A 189 -24.28 14.84 2.24
N ILE A 190 -23.91 15.23 1.04
CA ILE A 190 -23.16 16.44 0.80
C ILE A 190 -24.05 17.42 0.05
N ARG A 191 -24.17 18.63 0.58
CA ARG A 191 -24.82 19.77 -0.09
C ARG A 191 -23.81 20.86 -0.24
N ILE A 192 -23.44 21.18 -1.46
CA ILE A 192 -22.48 22.24 -1.75
C ILE A 192 -23.18 23.59 -1.59
N MET A 193 -22.59 24.42 -0.75
CA MET A 193 -23.01 25.81 -0.58
C MET A 193 -22.29 26.71 -1.61
N GLY A 194 -22.97 27.69 -2.16
CA GLY A 194 -22.38 28.58 -3.18
C GLY A 194 -22.42 28.01 -4.61
N ASP A 195 -21.51 28.47 -5.48
CA ASP A 195 -21.56 28.21 -6.93
C ASP A 195 -20.73 27.01 -7.39
N GLN A 196 -19.94 26.40 -6.50
CA GLN A 196 -19.16 25.22 -6.81
C GLN A 196 -20.06 24.05 -7.22
N THR A 197 -19.61 23.29 -8.21
CA THR A 197 -20.21 22.01 -8.62
C THR A 197 -19.13 20.97 -8.75
N VAL A 198 -19.47 19.70 -8.56
CA VAL A 198 -18.54 18.58 -8.63
C VAL A 198 -19.02 17.60 -9.68
N ASP A 199 -18.09 17.09 -10.46
CA ASP A 199 -18.36 15.98 -11.38
C ASP A 199 -18.03 14.65 -10.70
N TYR A 200 -18.83 13.64 -11.01
CA TYR A 200 -18.58 12.28 -10.55
C TYR A 200 -17.20 11.81 -11.01
N SER A 201 -16.43 11.26 -10.08
CA SER A 201 -15.17 10.58 -10.38
C SER A 201 -14.93 9.46 -9.36
N TRP A 202 -14.10 8.50 -9.76
CA TRP A 202 -13.66 7.37 -8.92
C TRP A 202 -12.61 7.79 -7.86
N GLN A 203 -12.20 9.05 -7.89
CA GLN A 203 -11.18 9.56 -6.99
C GLN A 203 -11.77 9.86 -5.62
N LEU A 204 -10.93 9.68 -4.60
CA LEU A 204 -11.22 10.09 -3.24
C LEU A 204 -11.42 11.61 -3.19
N ARG A 205 -12.57 12.05 -2.74
CA ARG A 205 -12.89 13.48 -2.56
C ARG A 205 -12.64 13.89 -1.12
N ARG A 206 -12.20 15.12 -0.96
CA ARG A 206 -12.07 15.80 0.32
C ARG A 206 -13.16 16.85 0.41
N VAL A 207 -13.86 16.86 1.52
CA VAL A 207 -15.00 17.74 1.76
C VAL A 207 -14.77 18.49 3.06
N THR A 208 -14.94 19.79 3.04
CA THR A 208 -15.01 20.65 4.24
C THR A 208 -16.37 21.33 4.29
N GLY A 209 -16.88 21.48 5.48
CA GLY A 209 -18.18 22.14 5.67
C GLY A 209 -18.70 21.99 7.09
N THR A 210 -19.93 22.40 7.30
CA THR A 210 -20.62 22.29 8.59
C THR A 210 -21.41 20.99 8.66
N PHE A 211 -21.15 20.19 9.67
CA PHE A 211 -21.85 18.92 9.91
C PHE A 211 -23.26 19.19 10.46
N ARG A 212 -24.25 18.44 9.95
CA ARG A 212 -25.64 18.48 10.40
C ARG A 212 -26.14 17.09 10.71
N LEU A 213 -26.65 16.91 11.91
CA LEU A 213 -27.31 15.70 12.35
C LEU A 213 -28.83 15.82 12.17
N HIS A 214 -29.39 14.95 11.36
CA HIS A 214 -30.85 14.83 11.25
C HIS A 214 -31.32 13.67 12.12
N LYS A 215 -31.95 13.99 13.26
CA LYS A 215 -32.54 13.01 14.18
C LYS A 215 -33.70 12.21 13.54
N THR A 216 -34.26 12.73 12.46
CA THR A 216 -35.18 12.02 11.59
C THR A 216 -34.55 11.86 10.22
N THR A 217 -34.53 10.64 9.69
CA THR A 217 -33.95 10.39 8.36
C THR A 217 -34.68 11.18 7.28
N ARG A 218 -33.94 11.79 6.38
CA ARG A 218 -34.50 12.52 5.24
C ARG A 218 -33.80 12.18 3.93
N ASP A 219 -34.49 12.43 2.84
CA ASP A 219 -33.94 12.28 1.50
C ASP A 219 -33.34 13.62 1.05
N ILE A 220 -32.04 13.64 0.73
CA ILE A 220 -31.37 14.88 0.23
C ILE A 220 -31.79 15.17 -1.21
N MET A 221 -32.07 14.15 -2.00
CA MET A 221 -32.28 14.28 -3.45
C MET A 221 -33.73 14.29 -3.89
N GLY A 222 -34.69 14.06 -2.98
CA GLY A 222 -36.13 13.99 -3.32
C GLY A 222 -36.49 12.80 -4.22
N GLU A 223 -35.64 11.83 -4.37
CA GLU A 223 -35.75 10.67 -5.24
C GLU A 223 -36.16 9.44 -4.44
N LYS A 224 -37.14 8.68 -4.97
CA LYS A 224 -37.77 7.57 -4.23
C LYS A 224 -36.84 6.40 -3.88
N ASP A 225 -35.72 6.25 -4.58
CA ASP A 225 -34.80 5.12 -4.45
C ASP A 225 -33.45 5.49 -3.74
N VAL A 226 -33.35 6.70 -3.18
CA VAL A 226 -32.14 7.12 -2.46
C VAL A 226 -32.24 6.70 -0.99
N PRO A 227 -31.19 6.10 -0.41
CA PRO A 227 -31.20 5.74 1.00
C PRO A 227 -31.41 6.98 1.86
N ARG A 228 -32.29 6.86 2.83
CA ARG A 228 -32.51 7.89 3.85
C ARG A 228 -31.23 8.13 4.62
N ILE A 229 -30.86 9.38 4.80
CA ILE A 229 -29.64 9.80 5.46
C ILE A 229 -29.94 10.53 6.75
N CYS A 230 -29.06 10.34 7.73
CA CYS A 230 -29.09 11.05 9.00
C CYS A 230 -27.96 12.07 9.13
N TYR A 231 -26.90 11.94 8.34
CA TYR A 231 -25.73 12.82 8.36
C TYR A 231 -25.63 13.63 7.09
N GLU A 232 -25.49 14.94 7.23
CA GLU A 232 -25.31 15.86 6.11
C GLU A 232 -24.14 16.79 6.37
N ILE A 233 -23.41 17.16 5.34
CA ILE A 233 -22.41 18.23 5.40
C ILE A 233 -22.84 19.34 4.43
N GLU A 234 -23.06 20.52 4.98
CA GLU A 234 -23.19 21.76 4.21
C GLU A 234 -21.78 22.15 3.80
N ALA A 235 -21.38 21.74 2.58
CA ALA A 235 -20.00 21.83 2.13
C ALA A 235 -19.64 23.23 1.68
N ASP A 236 -18.58 23.76 2.28
CA ASP A 236 -17.96 25.04 1.88
C ASP A 236 -17.03 24.82 0.69
N ASN A 237 -16.33 23.68 0.63
CA ASN A 237 -15.42 23.32 -0.45
C ASN A 237 -15.33 21.80 -0.64
N VAL A 238 -15.15 21.40 -1.92
CA VAL A 238 -14.97 19.99 -2.32
C VAL A 238 -13.86 19.93 -3.38
N TRP A 239 -12.82 19.09 -3.14
CA TRP A 239 -11.70 18.90 -4.09
C TRP A 239 -11.20 17.46 -4.21
#